data_f7cb4726f433a960d78236e36cd39cab
#
_entry.id   f7cb4726f433a960d78236e36cd39cab
#
_cell.length_a   1.000
_cell.length_b   1.000
_cell.length_c   1.000
_cell.angle_alpha   90.00
_cell.angle_beta   90.00
_cell.angle_gamma   90.00
#
_symmetry.space_group_name_H-M   'P 1'
#
loop_
_entity.id
_entity.type
_entity.pdbx_description
1 polymer ?
#
loop_
_entity_poly.entity_id
_entity_poly.type
_entity_poly.pdbx_seq_one_letter_code
_entity_poly.pdbx_strand_id
1 'polypeptide(L)'
;ALASLANAAAATGQLEWARPPHAGNYNNYPQDTDFFTGSFLSGQGRFFLDWYSSALKAHGTELLARARQALGSQVRIAGKVSGVHWWYGTHSHAAELTAGYYNTNGHNAYAEIADVF
;
A
#
# COMPACT_ATOMS: atom_id res chain seq x y z
N ALA A 1 4.65 2.03 12.67
CA ALA A 1 4.22 2.54 11.35
C ALA A 1 4.59 4.03 11.17
N LEU A 2 4.05 4.98 11.98
CA LEU A 2 4.30 6.42 11.79
C LEU A 2 5.78 6.81 11.88
N ALA A 3 6.57 6.21 12.77
CA ALA A 3 8.01 6.45 12.82
C ALA A 3 8.74 5.99 11.55
N SER A 4 8.30 4.88 10.94
CA SER A 4 8.84 4.41 9.66
C SER A 4 8.51 5.36 8.51
N LEU A 5 7.29 5.90 8.46
CA LEU A 5 6.91 6.92 7.49
C LEU A 5 7.75 8.19 7.64
N ALA A 6 7.94 8.66 8.88
CA ALA A 6 8.75 9.83 9.16
C ALA A 6 10.21 9.64 8.72
N ASN A 7 10.80 8.47 8.97
CA ASN A 7 12.15 8.15 8.52
C ASN A 7 12.25 8.11 6.99
N ALA A 8 11.25 7.55 6.32
CA ALA A 8 11.20 7.53 4.85
C ALA A 8 11.08 8.95 4.28
N ALA A 9 10.24 9.80 4.86
CA ALA A 9 10.10 11.20 4.47
C ALA A 9 11.41 11.99 4.65
N ALA A 10 12.08 11.78 5.79
CA ALA A 10 13.38 12.40 6.06
C ALA A 10 14.45 12.00 5.03
N ALA A 11 14.45 10.75 4.60
CA ALA A 11 15.38 10.25 3.57
C ALA A 11 15.18 10.91 2.20
N THR A 12 13.97 11.41 1.89
CA THR A 12 13.68 12.17 0.66
C THR A 12 13.90 13.67 0.79
N GLY A 13 14.19 14.16 2.01
CA GLY A 13 14.27 15.58 2.31
C GLY A 13 12.92 16.30 2.44
N GLN A 14 11.81 15.56 2.40
CA GLN A 14 10.45 16.09 2.45
C GLN A 14 9.83 15.85 3.83
N LEU A 15 10.29 16.59 4.83
CA LEU A 15 9.89 16.37 6.23
C LEU A 15 8.39 16.56 6.46
N GLU A 16 7.72 17.40 5.69
CA GLU A 16 6.28 17.62 5.74
C GLU A 16 5.48 16.39 5.32
N TRP A 17 6.10 15.42 4.61
CA TRP A 17 5.46 14.15 4.22
C TRP A 17 5.50 13.07 5.31
N ALA A 18 6.02 13.41 6.48
CA ALA A 18 6.11 12.49 7.63
C ALA A 18 4.74 12.11 8.23
N ARG A 19 3.65 12.62 7.67
CA ARG A 19 2.28 12.32 8.09
C ARG A 19 1.48 11.74 6.92
N PRO A 20 0.57 10.78 7.19
CA PRO A 20 -0.34 10.31 6.15
C PRO A 20 -1.16 11.47 5.58
N PRO A 21 -1.47 11.47 4.28
CA PRO A 21 -2.44 12.37 3.71
C PRO A 21 -3.80 12.25 4.40
N HIS A 22 -4.56 13.34 4.43
CA HIS A 22 -5.92 13.31 4.99
C HIS A 22 -6.87 12.62 4.01
N ALA A 23 -7.25 11.40 4.31
CA ALA A 23 -8.12 10.56 3.47
C ALA A 23 -9.60 10.58 3.89
N GLY A 24 -10.01 11.58 4.66
CA GLY A 24 -11.39 11.73 5.17
C GLY A 24 -11.62 11.04 6.52
N ASN A 25 -12.89 10.99 6.91
CA ASN A 25 -13.35 10.33 8.12
C ASN A 25 -13.94 8.96 7.78
N TYR A 26 -14.16 8.12 8.79
CA TYR A 26 -14.61 6.73 8.64
C TYR A 26 -15.87 6.54 7.75
N ASN A 27 -16.82 7.48 7.81
CA ASN A 27 -18.08 7.40 7.06
C ASN A 27 -18.08 8.22 5.74
N ASN A 28 -16.95 8.80 5.34
CA ASN A 28 -16.88 9.52 4.06
C ASN A 28 -16.84 8.53 2.89
N TYR A 29 -17.52 8.91 1.81
CA TYR A 29 -17.32 8.25 0.52
C TYR A 29 -16.05 8.77 -0.15
N PRO A 30 -15.42 8.00 -1.05
CA PRO A 30 -14.22 8.47 -1.76
C PRO A 30 -14.38 9.82 -2.46
N GLN A 31 -15.52 10.08 -3.07
CA GLN A 31 -15.80 11.36 -3.73
C GLN A 31 -15.91 12.55 -2.78
N ASP A 32 -16.09 12.31 -1.49
CA ASP A 32 -16.20 13.37 -0.46
C ASP A 32 -14.82 13.76 0.11
N THR A 33 -13.75 13.16 -0.39
CA THR A 33 -12.40 13.33 0.15
C THR A 33 -11.43 13.81 -0.92
N ASP A 34 -10.60 14.78 -0.59
CA ASP A 34 -9.59 15.31 -1.49
C ASP A 34 -8.56 14.23 -1.88
N PHE A 35 -8.19 13.37 -0.95
CA PHE A 35 -7.21 12.32 -1.24
C PHE A 35 -7.65 11.43 -2.40
N PHE A 36 -8.83 10.85 -2.33
CA PHE A 36 -9.30 9.89 -3.35
C PHE A 36 -9.81 10.56 -4.64
N THR A 37 -10.06 11.87 -4.64
CA THR A 37 -10.47 12.59 -5.85
C THR A 37 -9.31 13.21 -6.61
N GLY A 38 -8.19 13.53 -5.94
CA GLY A 38 -7.08 14.24 -6.58
C GLY A 38 -5.72 14.09 -5.91
N SER A 39 -5.63 14.25 -4.59
CA SER A 39 -4.33 14.35 -3.91
C SER A 39 -3.50 13.05 -3.91
N PHE A 40 -4.08 11.90 -4.22
CA PHE A 40 -3.32 10.66 -4.46
C PHE A 40 -2.36 10.78 -5.66
N LEU A 41 -2.59 11.74 -6.56
CA LEU A 41 -1.71 12.05 -7.70
C LEU A 41 -0.57 13.02 -7.35
N SER A 42 -0.65 13.69 -6.20
CA SER A 42 0.39 14.61 -5.73
C SER A 42 1.70 13.88 -5.39
N GLY A 43 2.79 14.64 -5.25
CA GLY A 43 4.06 14.08 -4.80
C GLY A 43 3.95 13.37 -3.45
N GLN A 44 3.28 13.99 -2.47
CA GLN A 44 3.03 13.39 -1.16
C GLN A 44 2.13 12.16 -1.25
N GLY A 45 1.07 12.21 -2.08
CA GLY A 45 0.16 11.08 -2.27
C GLY A 45 0.87 9.87 -2.83
N ARG A 46 1.66 10.04 -3.90
CA ARG A 46 2.47 8.97 -4.50
C ARG A 46 3.50 8.41 -3.52
N PHE A 47 4.25 9.30 -2.85
CA PHE A 47 5.21 8.89 -1.83
C PHE A 47 4.55 8.04 -0.73
N PHE A 48 3.40 8.48 -0.21
CA PHE A 48 2.68 7.72 0.83
C PHE A 48 2.22 6.34 0.33
N LEU A 49 1.68 6.26 -0.90
CA LEU A 49 1.22 5.01 -1.49
C LEU A 49 2.40 4.04 -1.75
N ASP A 50 3.52 4.55 -2.26
CA ASP A 50 4.75 3.77 -2.46
C ASP A 50 5.27 3.22 -1.14
N TRP A 51 5.36 4.08 -0.11
CA TRP A 51 5.79 3.65 1.23
C TRP A 51 4.85 2.59 1.80
N TYR A 52 3.54 2.80 1.72
CA TYR A 52 2.54 1.89 2.29
C TYR A 52 2.57 0.52 1.60
N SER A 53 2.50 0.50 0.28
CA SER A 53 2.60 -0.72 -0.51
C SER A 53 3.92 -1.47 -0.26
N SER A 54 5.04 -0.75 -0.26
CA SER A 54 6.36 -1.34 0.00
C SER A 54 6.48 -1.94 1.40
N ALA A 55 5.92 -1.29 2.42
CA ALA A 55 5.91 -1.80 3.77
C ALA A 55 5.13 -3.12 3.89
N LEU A 56 4.00 -3.23 3.20
CA LEU A 56 3.19 -4.46 3.18
C LEU A 56 3.90 -5.59 2.42
N LYS A 57 4.50 -5.29 1.27
CA LYS A 57 5.29 -6.27 0.50
C LYS A 57 6.48 -6.78 1.30
N ALA A 58 7.23 -5.89 1.93
CA ALA A 58 8.36 -6.26 2.79
C ALA A 58 7.93 -7.17 3.95
N HIS A 59 6.79 -6.87 4.59
CA HIS A 59 6.23 -7.73 5.63
C HIS A 59 5.87 -9.12 5.10
N GLY A 60 5.22 -9.20 3.94
CA GLY A 60 4.88 -10.47 3.28
C GLY A 60 6.11 -11.30 2.95
N THR A 61 7.14 -10.69 2.37
CA THR A 61 8.41 -11.33 2.04
C THR A 61 9.09 -11.89 3.28
N GLU A 62 9.19 -11.11 4.35
CA GLU A 62 9.79 -11.56 5.62
C GLU A 62 9.01 -12.71 6.24
N LEU A 63 7.68 -12.64 6.24
CA LEU A 63 6.82 -13.70 6.76
C LEU A 63 7.03 -15.01 6.00
N LEU A 64 7.06 -14.97 4.67
CA LEU A 64 7.28 -16.15 3.84
C LEU A 64 8.69 -16.72 4.01
N ALA A 65 9.70 -15.87 4.15
CA ALA A 65 11.06 -16.30 4.42
C ALA A 65 11.16 -17.05 5.76
N ARG A 66 10.56 -16.50 6.82
CA ARG A 66 10.50 -17.17 8.14
C ARG A 66 9.70 -18.47 8.10
N ALA A 67 8.58 -18.49 7.40
CA ALA A 67 7.81 -19.70 7.22
C ALA A 67 8.62 -20.79 6.49
N ARG A 68 9.35 -20.41 5.44
CA ARG A 68 10.23 -21.32 4.70
C ARG A 68 11.36 -21.85 5.59
N GLN A 69 11.96 -20.99 6.40
CA GLN A 69 13.01 -21.39 7.34
C GLN A 69 12.48 -22.39 8.39
N ALA A 70 11.27 -22.15 8.92
CA ALA A 70 10.69 -22.99 9.95
C ALA A 70 10.18 -24.34 9.42
N LEU A 71 9.61 -24.37 8.22
CA LEU A 71 8.93 -25.56 7.65
C LEU A 71 9.81 -26.38 6.70
N GLY A 72 10.92 -25.82 6.27
CA GLY A 72 11.82 -26.48 5.31
C GLY A 72 11.28 -26.48 3.88
N SER A 73 12.04 -27.05 2.95
CA SER A 73 11.73 -27.03 1.50
C SER A 73 10.65 -28.03 1.09
N GLN A 74 10.36 -29.05 1.91
CA GLN A 74 9.42 -30.11 1.59
C GLN A 74 7.94 -29.70 1.78
N VAL A 75 7.68 -28.61 2.49
CA VAL A 75 6.32 -28.11 2.72
C VAL A 75 6.00 -27.03 1.68
N ARG A 76 4.87 -27.19 1.00
CA ARG A 76 4.34 -26.15 0.12
C ARG A 76 3.73 -25.02 0.97
N ILE A 77 4.19 -23.80 0.75
CA ILE A 77 3.66 -22.62 1.41
C ILE A 77 2.72 -21.90 0.43
N ALA A 78 1.54 -21.53 0.89
CA ALA A 78 0.60 -20.72 0.14
C ALA A 78 0.26 -19.46 0.91
N GLY A 79 0.24 -18.33 0.24
CA GLY A 79 -0.26 -17.06 0.74
C GLY A 79 -1.66 -16.79 0.22
N LYS A 80 -2.39 -15.95 0.95
CA LYS A 80 -3.71 -15.48 0.54
C LYS A 80 -3.66 -14.00 0.29
N VAL A 81 -4.12 -13.58 -0.88
CA VAL A 81 -4.30 -12.18 -1.26
C VAL A 81 -5.80 -11.91 -1.37
N SER A 82 -6.28 -10.82 -0.77
CA SER A 82 -7.69 -10.43 -0.86
C SER A 82 -8.01 -9.90 -2.26
N GLY A 83 -9.17 -10.27 -2.79
CA GLY A 83 -9.76 -9.59 -3.93
C GLY A 83 -10.55 -8.37 -3.44
N VAL A 84 -10.32 -7.21 -4.04
CA VAL A 84 -11.08 -5.99 -3.77
C VAL A 84 -12.01 -5.73 -4.95
N HIS A 85 -13.34 -5.74 -4.69
CA HIS A 85 -14.35 -5.70 -5.75
C HIS A 85 -15.32 -4.53 -5.64
N TRP A 86 -15.07 -3.58 -4.76
CA TRP A 86 -15.92 -2.40 -4.54
C TRP A 86 -15.10 -1.12 -4.72
N TRP A 87 -15.78 -0.03 -5.02
CA TRP A 87 -15.17 1.25 -5.40
C TRP A 87 -14.15 1.15 -6.55
N TYR A 88 -14.28 0.10 -7.35
CA TYR A 88 -13.36 -0.22 -8.43
C TYR A 88 -13.43 0.79 -9.59
N GLY A 89 -14.61 1.37 -9.82
CA GLY A 89 -14.82 2.38 -10.85
C GLY A 89 -14.41 3.81 -10.45
N THR A 90 -13.86 4.02 -9.24
CA THR A 90 -13.32 5.33 -8.86
C THR A 90 -11.95 5.55 -9.53
N HIS A 91 -11.64 6.80 -9.87
CA HIS A 91 -10.36 7.14 -10.51
C HIS A 91 -9.14 6.72 -9.69
N SER A 92 -9.25 6.79 -8.36
CA SER A 92 -8.21 6.39 -7.42
C SER A 92 -8.18 4.89 -7.10
N HIS A 93 -9.17 4.09 -7.54
CA HIS A 93 -9.38 2.73 -7.04
C HIS A 93 -9.38 2.72 -5.50
N ALA A 94 -10.22 3.54 -4.90
CA ALA A 94 -10.14 3.93 -3.48
C ALA A 94 -10.06 2.74 -2.51
N ALA A 95 -10.84 1.68 -2.72
CA ALA A 95 -10.82 0.50 -1.85
C ALA A 95 -9.50 -0.27 -1.95
N GLU A 96 -8.93 -0.39 -3.15
CA GLU A 96 -7.61 -1.02 -3.35
C GLU A 96 -6.51 -0.20 -2.69
N LEU A 97 -6.48 1.14 -2.89
CA LEU A 97 -5.50 1.99 -2.23
C LEU A 97 -5.59 1.91 -0.71
N THR A 98 -6.79 1.86 -0.15
CA THR A 98 -7.02 1.71 1.30
C THR A 98 -6.48 0.38 1.82
N ALA A 99 -6.57 -0.68 1.03
CA ALA A 99 -6.04 -2.00 1.36
C ALA A 99 -4.52 -2.12 1.11
N GLY A 100 -3.87 -1.11 0.56
CA GLY A 100 -2.45 -1.11 0.21
C GLY A 100 -2.14 -1.70 -1.17
N TYR A 101 -3.17 -1.93 -1.99
CA TYR A 101 -3.01 -2.40 -3.37
C TYR A 101 -2.87 -1.19 -4.29
N TYR A 102 -1.64 -0.82 -4.57
CA TYR A 102 -1.34 0.36 -5.36
C TYR A 102 -1.45 0.08 -6.87
N ASN A 103 -2.66 0.25 -7.41
CA ASN A 103 -3.01 0.01 -8.81
C ASN A 103 -3.25 1.28 -9.63
N THR A 104 -2.74 2.41 -9.19
CA THR A 104 -2.83 3.71 -9.87
C THR A 104 -1.43 4.24 -10.17
N ASN A 105 -1.33 5.38 -10.83
CA ASN A 105 -0.05 6.03 -11.13
C ASN A 105 0.93 5.15 -11.93
N GLY A 106 0.43 4.23 -12.76
CA GLY A 106 1.26 3.31 -13.53
C GLY A 106 1.74 2.07 -12.76
N HIS A 107 1.29 1.85 -11.53
CA HIS A 107 1.59 0.66 -10.74
C HIS A 107 0.61 -0.48 -11.02
N ASN A 108 1.09 -1.71 -10.83
CA ASN A 108 0.29 -2.92 -10.85
C ASN A 108 0.58 -3.71 -9.57
N ALA A 109 -0.19 -3.43 -8.51
CA ALA A 109 0.01 -4.04 -7.21
C ALA A 109 -0.12 -5.57 -7.24
N TYR A 110 -0.98 -6.13 -8.08
CA TYR A 110 -1.14 -7.58 -8.15
C TYR A 110 0.09 -8.26 -8.73
N ALA A 111 0.73 -7.67 -9.75
CA ALA A 111 2.01 -8.17 -10.26
C ALA A 111 3.11 -8.06 -9.18
N GLU A 112 3.22 -6.91 -8.52
CA GLU A 112 4.20 -6.68 -7.45
C GLU A 112 3.99 -7.59 -6.23
N ILE A 113 2.74 -7.95 -5.91
CA ILE A 113 2.43 -8.91 -4.84
C ILE A 113 2.77 -10.33 -5.29
N ALA A 114 2.55 -10.67 -6.57
CA ALA A 114 2.94 -11.98 -7.10
C ALA A 114 4.45 -12.23 -6.96
N ASP A 115 5.27 -11.19 -7.12
CA ASP A 115 6.73 -11.27 -6.95
C ASP A 115 7.16 -11.59 -5.50
N VAL A 116 6.27 -11.45 -4.52
CA VAL A 116 6.53 -11.80 -3.12
C VAL A 116 6.46 -13.32 -2.91
N PHE A 117 5.75 -14.06 -3.77
CA PHE A 117 5.54 -15.50 -3.68
C PHE A 117 6.52 -16.32 -4.53
#